data_541fd6b71ef5c67285f13e6d48a065eb
#
_entry.id   541fd6b71ef5c67285f13e6d48a065eb
#
_cell.length_a   1.000
_cell.length_b   1.000
_cell.length_c   1.000
_cell.angle_alpha   90.00
_cell.angle_beta   90.00
_cell.angle_gamma   90.00
#
_symmetry.space_group_name_H-M   'P 1'
#
loop_
_entity.id
_entity.type
_entity.pdbx_description
1 polymer ?
#
loop_
_entity_poly.entity_id
_entity_poly.type
_entity_poly.pdbx_seq_one_letter_code
_entity_poly.pdbx_strand_id
1 'polypeptide(L)'
;MIPLILLSCLIQTIPLFSQGFSLAFGSCLHQEKELSLLSKAKAQSPNAFVFLGDNIYADTYDSMQINAAYQSLACNPNFQALKRSVSLYATWDDHDYGMDDVGKYYPLKEASKRMFTSFFQPPNRTQLLSHQGIYQSYLFRCRGKKIQLILLDTRTFRSSLKRINKPSEETDSYYPYERLYLPVYTEDSSMLGEGQWAWLAKQLRVKSAVTIIASSTQFATEYNGYETWANFPNEQERMRNLIYAVQKEHVVFISGDVHYAELSKDCTSEYPLYDLTSSGISESWGFAAPNVHREDGPVMENNFGVLRIRPWRNELTFLIYTEKGLRLQRTIYLNELEFK
;
A
#
# COMPACT_ATOMS: atom_id res chain seq x y z
N MET A 1 0.00 62.60 17.46
CA MET A 1 0.08 61.85 16.20
C MET A 1 1.06 60.72 16.40
N ILE A 2 0.57 59.50 16.54
CA ILE A 2 1.37 58.27 16.69
C ILE A 2 1.38 57.57 15.32
N PRO A 3 2.52 57.24 14.75
CA PRO A 3 2.54 56.56 13.45
C PRO A 3 2.15 55.08 13.60
N LEU A 4 1.17 54.67 12.81
CA LEU A 4 0.72 53.29 12.68
C LEU A 4 1.77 52.52 11.86
N ILE A 5 2.54 51.62 12.49
CA ILE A 5 3.45 50.74 11.80
C ILE A 5 2.61 49.57 11.27
N LEU A 6 2.34 49.54 9.97
CA LEU A 6 1.79 48.41 9.25
C LEU A 6 2.84 47.32 9.15
N LEU A 7 2.69 46.27 9.96
CA LEU A 7 3.49 45.05 9.86
C LEU A 7 2.94 44.22 8.69
N SER A 8 3.56 44.32 7.51
CA SER A 8 3.23 43.50 6.36
C SER A 8 3.78 42.07 6.60
N CYS A 9 2.91 41.14 6.96
CA CYS A 9 3.22 39.70 6.91
C CYS A 9 3.46 39.30 5.46
N LEU A 10 4.72 39.17 5.06
CA LEU A 10 5.14 38.51 3.84
C LEU A 10 4.82 37.00 3.98
N ILE A 11 3.67 36.60 3.48
CA ILE A 11 3.40 35.19 3.23
C ILE A 11 4.34 34.78 2.11
N GLN A 12 5.47 34.15 2.46
CA GLN A 12 6.34 33.50 1.50
C GLN A 12 5.55 32.33 0.91
N THR A 13 4.96 32.50 -0.25
CA THR A 13 4.47 31.41 -1.08
C THR A 13 5.68 30.62 -1.55
N ILE A 14 6.02 29.54 -0.86
CA ILE A 14 7.03 28.57 -1.32
C ILE A 14 6.50 28.04 -2.66
N PRO A 15 7.21 28.21 -3.78
CA PRO A 15 6.73 27.76 -5.07
C PRO A 15 6.49 26.25 -5.01
N LEU A 16 5.33 25.78 -5.48
CA LEU A 16 4.93 24.35 -5.53
C LEU A 16 6.04 23.43 -6.08
N PHE A 17 6.93 23.96 -6.91
CA PHE A 17 8.08 23.28 -7.51
C PHE A 17 9.20 22.90 -6.52
N SER A 18 9.20 23.41 -5.28
CA SER A 18 10.26 23.11 -4.30
C SER A 18 9.96 21.84 -3.50
N GLN A 19 8.72 21.35 -3.47
CA GLN A 19 8.26 20.34 -2.52
C GLN A 19 8.52 18.88 -2.94
N GLY A 20 8.87 18.59 -4.19
CA GLY A 20 9.04 17.21 -4.68
C GLY A 20 7.72 16.57 -5.11
N PHE A 21 7.76 15.28 -5.43
CA PHE A 21 6.57 14.46 -5.64
C PHE A 21 6.12 13.89 -4.30
N SER A 22 4.84 13.98 -4.01
CA SER A 22 4.24 13.48 -2.77
C SER A 22 3.11 12.52 -3.10
N LEU A 23 3.18 11.31 -2.56
CA LEU A 23 2.18 10.27 -2.66
C LEU A 23 1.60 10.02 -1.28
N ALA A 24 0.30 10.26 -1.07
CA ALA A 24 -0.39 9.79 0.14
C ALA A 24 -1.00 8.41 -0.11
N PHE A 25 -1.13 7.58 0.91
CA PHE A 25 -1.68 6.24 0.78
C PHE A 25 -2.21 5.70 2.11
N GLY A 26 -2.99 4.64 2.03
CA GLY A 26 -3.49 3.89 3.18
C GLY A 26 -4.47 2.81 2.77
N SER A 27 -4.85 1.97 3.72
CA SER A 27 -5.81 0.86 3.60
C SER A 27 -6.74 0.79 4.80
N CYS A 28 -7.58 -0.23 4.84
CA CYS A 28 -8.49 -0.54 5.95
C CYS A 28 -9.40 0.64 6.28
N LEU A 29 -10.25 0.95 5.26
CA LEU A 29 -11.23 2.02 5.28
C LEU A 29 -12.63 1.42 5.32
N HIS A 30 -13.28 1.44 6.48
CA HIS A 30 -14.66 0.99 6.61
C HIS A 30 -15.62 2.10 6.19
N GLN A 31 -16.41 1.85 5.15
CA GLN A 31 -17.26 2.85 4.47
C GLN A 31 -18.32 3.49 5.37
N GLU A 32 -18.73 2.83 6.47
CA GLU A 32 -19.73 3.32 7.41
C GLU A 32 -19.14 4.18 8.54
N LYS A 33 -17.80 4.28 8.63
CA LYS A 33 -17.13 5.06 9.67
C LYS A 33 -16.84 6.49 9.22
N GLU A 34 -16.51 7.35 10.18
CA GLU A 34 -15.99 8.67 9.89
C GLU A 34 -14.60 8.56 9.24
N LEU A 35 -14.40 9.20 8.09
CA LEU A 35 -13.17 9.16 7.31
C LEU A 35 -12.42 10.49 7.38
N SER A 36 -12.33 11.09 8.57
CA SER A 36 -11.68 12.39 8.83
C SER A 36 -10.22 12.42 8.37
N LEU A 37 -9.49 11.29 8.46
CA LEU A 37 -8.11 11.16 7.98
C LEU A 37 -7.95 11.40 6.48
N LEU A 38 -8.98 11.16 5.66
CA LEU A 38 -8.94 11.51 4.23
C LEU A 38 -8.85 13.03 4.03
N SER A 39 -9.52 13.81 4.90
CA SER A 39 -9.40 15.28 4.88
C SER A 39 -8.00 15.74 5.32
N LYS A 40 -7.40 15.07 6.30
CA LYS A 40 -6.01 15.35 6.72
C LYS A 40 -5.00 14.97 5.64
N ALA A 41 -5.22 13.84 4.95
CA ALA A 41 -4.40 13.42 3.82
C ALA A 41 -4.49 14.44 2.67
N LYS A 42 -5.69 14.92 2.34
CA LYS A 42 -5.90 16.00 1.38
C LYS A 42 -5.13 17.27 1.78
N ALA A 43 -5.11 17.63 3.07
CA ALA A 43 -4.42 18.83 3.59
C ALA A 43 -2.89 18.75 3.40
N GLN A 44 -2.31 17.52 3.23
CA GLN A 44 -0.89 17.37 2.86
C GLN A 44 -0.61 17.72 1.39
N SER A 45 -1.65 18.05 0.60
CA SER A 45 -1.57 18.41 -0.83
C SER A 45 -0.76 17.40 -1.66
N PRO A 46 -1.05 16.09 -1.58
CA PRO A 46 -0.31 15.09 -2.33
C PRO A 46 -0.62 15.19 -3.84
N ASN A 47 0.34 14.78 -4.67
CA ASN A 47 0.13 14.67 -6.11
C ASN A 47 -0.82 13.54 -6.49
N ALA A 48 -0.88 12.49 -5.65
CA ALA A 48 -1.78 11.35 -5.80
C ALA A 48 -2.09 10.73 -4.44
N PHE A 49 -3.23 10.03 -4.35
CA PHE A 49 -3.57 9.15 -3.23
C PHE A 49 -3.72 7.72 -3.73
N VAL A 50 -3.11 6.76 -3.02
CA VAL A 50 -3.20 5.33 -3.32
C VAL A 50 -4.00 4.63 -2.22
N PHE A 51 -5.09 4.00 -2.60
CA PHE A 51 -5.80 3.06 -1.76
C PHE A 51 -5.16 1.67 -1.93
N LEU A 52 -4.75 1.06 -0.80
CA LEU A 52 -3.97 -0.18 -0.79
C LEU A 52 -4.80 -1.43 -0.51
N GLY A 53 -6.11 -1.36 -0.65
CA GLY A 53 -7.02 -2.44 -0.34
C GLY A 53 -7.85 -2.16 0.90
N ASP A 54 -8.84 -3.03 1.16
CA ASP A 54 -9.88 -2.82 2.17
C ASP A 54 -10.50 -1.44 2.03
N ASN A 55 -10.83 -1.12 0.78
CA ASN A 55 -11.43 0.17 0.45
C ASN A 55 -12.91 0.20 0.84
N ILE A 56 -13.48 -0.96 1.07
CA ILE A 56 -14.78 -1.24 1.66
C ILE A 56 -14.68 -2.56 2.43
N TYR A 57 -15.57 -2.79 3.38
CA TYR A 57 -15.77 -4.05 4.09
C TYR A 57 -17.13 -4.62 3.66
N ALA A 58 -17.11 -5.57 2.73
CA ALA A 58 -18.31 -6.20 2.20
C ALA A 58 -18.50 -7.64 2.70
N ASP A 59 -17.42 -8.42 2.76
CA ASP A 59 -17.33 -9.79 3.30
C ASP A 59 -18.50 -10.69 2.87
N THR A 60 -18.71 -10.82 1.58
CA THR A 60 -19.95 -11.41 1.06
C THR A 60 -19.72 -12.26 -0.20
N TYR A 61 -20.65 -13.20 -0.41
CA TYR A 61 -20.83 -13.91 -1.68
C TYR A 61 -22.01 -13.32 -2.51
N ASP A 62 -22.42 -12.10 -2.20
CA ASP A 62 -23.45 -11.39 -2.95
C ASP A 62 -22.91 -10.11 -3.57
N SER A 63 -22.85 -10.09 -4.89
CA SER A 63 -22.34 -8.94 -5.65
C SER A 63 -23.12 -7.63 -5.44
N MET A 64 -24.40 -7.72 -5.06
CA MET A 64 -25.19 -6.52 -4.73
C MET A 64 -24.70 -5.86 -3.44
N GLN A 65 -24.27 -6.64 -2.46
CA GLN A 65 -23.70 -6.10 -1.21
C GLN A 65 -22.36 -5.42 -1.45
N ILE A 66 -21.48 -5.98 -2.31
CA ILE A 66 -20.23 -5.33 -2.72
C ILE A 66 -20.55 -3.96 -3.37
N ASN A 67 -21.53 -3.93 -4.28
CA ASN A 67 -21.93 -2.68 -4.91
C ASN A 67 -22.50 -1.68 -3.89
N ALA A 68 -23.33 -2.12 -2.96
CA ALA A 68 -23.91 -1.27 -1.91
C ALA A 68 -22.80 -0.65 -1.02
N ALA A 69 -21.78 -1.41 -0.64
CA ALA A 69 -20.65 -0.92 0.13
C ALA A 69 -19.87 0.17 -0.62
N TYR A 70 -19.61 -0.02 -1.92
CA TYR A 70 -19.01 1.03 -2.75
C TYR A 70 -19.90 2.26 -2.89
N GLN A 71 -21.22 2.11 -2.97
CA GLN A 71 -22.14 3.26 -3.00
C GLN A 71 -22.14 4.02 -1.67
N SER A 72 -22.07 3.33 -0.53
CA SER A 72 -21.91 3.96 0.77
C SER A 72 -20.63 4.79 0.82
N LEU A 73 -19.48 4.23 0.41
CA LEU A 73 -18.22 4.99 0.31
C LEU A 73 -18.36 6.20 -0.64
N ALA A 74 -19.03 6.03 -1.78
CA ALA A 74 -19.27 7.13 -2.73
C ALA A 74 -20.03 8.30 -2.11
N CYS A 75 -20.91 8.04 -1.15
CA CYS A 75 -21.69 9.06 -0.44
C CYS A 75 -20.88 9.77 0.67
N ASN A 76 -19.74 9.21 1.11
CA ASN A 76 -18.95 9.79 2.19
C ASN A 76 -18.37 11.15 1.80
N PRO A 77 -18.62 12.24 2.56
CA PRO A 77 -18.20 13.60 2.18
C PRO A 77 -16.67 13.78 2.14
N ASN A 78 -15.92 13.09 3.04
CA ASN A 78 -14.47 13.17 3.09
C ASN A 78 -13.84 12.46 1.89
N PHE A 79 -14.39 11.29 1.50
CA PHE A 79 -13.97 10.59 0.29
C PHE A 79 -14.24 11.43 -0.97
N GLN A 80 -15.43 12.03 -1.09
CA GLN A 80 -15.76 12.91 -2.19
C GLN A 80 -14.84 14.14 -2.27
N ALA A 81 -14.53 14.74 -1.11
CA ALA A 81 -13.64 15.88 -1.04
C ALA A 81 -12.21 15.54 -1.48
N LEU A 82 -11.70 14.35 -1.11
CA LEU A 82 -10.43 13.84 -1.59
C LEU A 82 -10.47 13.59 -3.11
N LYS A 83 -11.47 12.85 -3.60
CA LYS A 83 -11.65 12.50 -5.02
C LYS A 83 -11.71 13.72 -5.95
N ARG A 84 -12.31 14.84 -5.50
CA ARG A 84 -12.35 16.08 -6.28
C ARG A 84 -11.02 16.83 -6.32
N SER A 85 -10.10 16.54 -5.41
CA SER A 85 -8.89 17.37 -5.21
C SER A 85 -7.59 16.66 -5.58
N VAL A 86 -7.59 15.31 -5.59
CA VAL A 86 -6.39 14.49 -5.74
C VAL A 86 -6.69 13.36 -6.71
N SER A 87 -5.74 13.02 -7.58
CA SER A 87 -5.83 11.83 -8.43
C SER A 87 -5.79 10.56 -7.57
N LEU A 88 -6.80 9.68 -7.71
CA LEU A 88 -6.91 8.46 -6.96
C LEU A 88 -6.41 7.27 -7.77
N TYR A 89 -5.64 6.42 -7.11
CA TYR A 89 -5.20 5.11 -7.58
C TYR A 89 -5.56 4.08 -6.53
N ALA A 90 -5.84 2.85 -6.95
CA ALA A 90 -6.26 1.83 -6.01
C ALA A 90 -5.82 0.42 -6.43
N THR A 91 -5.54 -0.40 -5.45
CA THR A 91 -5.65 -1.85 -5.51
C THR A 91 -6.72 -2.31 -4.53
N TRP A 92 -7.07 -3.59 -4.55
CA TRP A 92 -7.96 -4.20 -3.57
C TRP A 92 -7.20 -5.07 -2.58
N ASP A 93 -7.89 -5.42 -1.49
CA ASP A 93 -7.52 -6.53 -0.64
C ASP A 93 -8.73 -7.46 -0.43
N ASP A 94 -8.75 -8.33 0.55
CA ASP A 94 -9.77 -9.38 0.70
C ASP A 94 -11.17 -8.85 0.94
N HIS A 95 -11.36 -7.85 1.79
CA HIS A 95 -12.67 -7.30 2.14
C HIS A 95 -13.40 -6.61 0.97
N ASP A 96 -12.68 -6.01 0.04
CA ASP A 96 -13.27 -5.44 -1.17
C ASP A 96 -13.17 -6.36 -2.39
N TYR A 97 -12.30 -7.37 -2.35
CA TYR A 97 -12.26 -8.45 -3.34
C TYR A 97 -13.39 -9.46 -3.10
N GLY A 98 -13.68 -9.82 -1.83
CA GLY A 98 -14.71 -10.81 -1.53
C GLY A 98 -15.03 -11.08 -0.09
N MET A 99 -14.24 -11.91 0.56
CA MET A 99 -14.39 -12.38 1.92
C MET A 99 -13.04 -12.35 2.60
N ASP A 100 -13.05 -12.28 3.92
CA ASP A 100 -11.87 -12.37 4.78
C ASP A 100 -10.90 -13.46 4.32
N ASP A 101 -9.65 -13.08 4.07
CA ASP A 101 -8.54 -13.93 3.63
C ASP A 101 -8.74 -14.76 2.34
N VAL A 102 -9.71 -14.45 1.49
CA VAL A 102 -9.91 -15.21 0.23
C VAL A 102 -8.87 -14.85 -0.85
N GLY A 103 -8.65 -15.78 -1.75
CA GLY A 103 -7.74 -15.64 -2.88
C GLY A 103 -8.34 -16.21 -4.17
N LYS A 104 -7.52 -16.88 -4.99
CA LYS A 104 -7.85 -17.30 -6.37
C LYS A 104 -9.13 -18.11 -6.54
N TYR A 105 -9.64 -18.72 -5.48
CA TYR A 105 -10.85 -19.57 -5.52
C TYR A 105 -12.14 -18.81 -5.20
N TYR A 106 -12.07 -17.50 -4.93
CA TYR A 106 -13.27 -16.71 -4.72
C TYR A 106 -14.15 -16.68 -6.00
N PRO A 107 -15.42 -17.13 -5.93
CA PRO A 107 -16.22 -17.35 -7.13
C PRO A 107 -16.68 -16.06 -7.83
N LEU A 108 -16.79 -14.95 -7.08
CA LEU A 108 -17.29 -13.68 -7.61
C LEU A 108 -16.19 -12.70 -8.04
N LYS A 109 -14.92 -13.13 -8.11
CA LYS A 109 -13.78 -12.25 -8.43
C LYS A 109 -13.97 -11.38 -9.68
N GLU A 110 -14.62 -11.91 -10.72
CA GLU A 110 -14.89 -11.13 -11.94
C GLU A 110 -16.01 -10.07 -11.73
N ALA A 111 -16.96 -10.35 -10.83
CA ALA A 111 -17.97 -9.37 -10.44
C ALA A 111 -17.33 -8.27 -9.59
N SER A 112 -16.51 -8.62 -8.59
CA SER A 112 -15.73 -7.68 -7.78
C SER A 112 -14.87 -6.77 -8.66
N LYS A 113 -14.17 -7.33 -9.64
CA LYS A 113 -13.37 -6.58 -10.61
C LYS A 113 -14.20 -5.54 -11.38
N ARG A 114 -15.39 -5.93 -11.87
CA ARG A 114 -16.29 -4.99 -12.58
C ARG A 114 -16.72 -3.85 -11.65
N MET A 115 -17.06 -4.13 -10.40
CA MET A 115 -17.48 -3.12 -9.43
C MET A 115 -16.35 -2.19 -9.05
N PHE A 116 -15.19 -2.75 -8.70
CA PHE A 116 -13.97 -2.00 -8.41
C PHE A 116 -13.60 -1.04 -9.57
N THR A 117 -13.53 -1.56 -10.78
CA THR A 117 -13.18 -0.75 -11.97
C THR A 117 -14.23 0.28 -12.33
N SER A 118 -15.51 0.02 -12.04
CA SER A 118 -16.60 0.99 -12.20
C SER A 118 -16.53 2.10 -11.17
N PHE A 119 -16.15 1.79 -9.93
CA PHE A 119 -16.07 2.74 -8.83
C PHE A 119 -14.84 3.67 -8.94
N PHE A 120 -13.65 3.09 -9.06
CA PHE A 120 -12.41 3.85 -9.13
C PHE A 120 -12.14 4.47 -10.50
N GLN A 121 -12.69 3.93 -11.57
CA GLN A 121 -12.56 4.42 -12.96
C GLN A 121 -11.08 4.70 -13.33
N PRO A 122 -10.18 3.72 -13.20
CA PRO A 122 -8.76 3.94 -13.47
C PRO A 122 -8.53 4.41 -14.90
N PRO A 123 -7.54 5.27 -15.17
CA PRO A 123 -7.29 5.84 -16.51
C PRO A 123 -7.08 4.78 -17.61
N ASN A 124 -6.55 3.61 -17.24
CA ASN A 124 -6.28 2.48 -18.14
C ASN A 124 -7.36 1.39 -18.05
N ARG A 125 -8.60 1.74 -17.70
CA ARG A 125 -9.71 0.80 -17.45
C ARG A 125 -9.89 -0.23 -18.59
N THR A 126 -9.81 0.18 -19.83
CA THR A 126 -9.96 -0.73 -20.98
C THR A 126 -8.88 -1.81 -21.00
N GLN A 127 -7.62 -1.44 -20.75
CA GLN A 127 -6.52 -2.38 -20.63
C GLN A 127 -6.71 -3.28 -19.40
N LEU A 128 -7.13 -2.72 -18.27
CA LEU A 128 -7.36 -3.46 -17.04
C LEU A 128 -8.45 -4.53 -17.21
N LEU A 129 -9.50 -4.24 -17.96
CA LEU A 129 -10.58 -5.19 -18.26
C LEU A 129 -10.17 -6.29 -19.26
N SER A 130 -9.04 -6.15 -19.96
CA SER A 130 -8.60 -7.11 -20.99
C SER A 130 -7.77 -8.28 -20.45
N HIS A 131 -7.37 -8.27 -19.16
CA HIS A 131 -6.63 -9.35 -18.51
C HIS A 131 -7.27 -9.73 -17.17
N GLN A 132 -6.90 -10.85 -16.58
CA GLN A 132 -7.33 -11.22 -15.23
C GLN A 132 -6.65 -10.34 -14.18
N GLY A 133 -7.35 -10.10 -13.07
CA GLY A 133 -6.86 -9.26 -11.97
C GLY A 133 -6.88 -7.76 -12.28
N ILE A 134 -6.38 -6.96 -11.33
CA ILE A 134 -6.42 -5.48 -11.38
C ILE A 134 -5.03 -4.83 -11.33
N TYR A 135 -3.96 -5.60 -11.50
CA TYR A 135 -2.60 -5.05 -11.46
C TYR A 135 -2.37 -4.02 -12.59
N GLN A 136 -1.68 -2.94 -12.27
CA GLN A 136 -1.53 -1.78 -13.14
C GLN A 136 -0.27 -0.97 -12.79
N SER A 137 0.19 -0.12 -13.72
CA SER A 137 1.36 0.72 -13.51
C SER A 137 1.15 2.11 -14.09
N TYR A 138 1.71 3.12 -13.41
CA TYR A 138 1.61 4.53 -13.78
C TYR A 138 2.97 5.20 -13.74
N LEU A 139 3.16 6.21 -14.58
CA LEU A 139 4.36 7.02 -14.64
C LEU A 139 4.02 8.48 -14.40
N PHE A 140 4.53 9.02 -13.31
CA PHE A 140 4.48 10.44 -13.00
C PHE A 140 5.76 11.13 -13.44
N ARG A 141 5.67 12.45 -13.67
CA ARG A 141 6.82 13.29 -13.98
C ARG A 141 6.95 14.39 -12.93
N CYS A 142 8.13 14.51 -12.35
CA CYS A 142 8.47 15.59 -11.44
C CYS A 142 9.86 16.13 -11.77
N ARG A 143 9.95 17.38 -12.20
CA ARG A 143 11.20 18.02 -12.62
C ARG A 143 12.01 17.20 -13.65
N GLY A 144 11.33 16.64 -14.66
CA GLY A 144 11.97 15.82 -15.70
C GLY A 144 12.30 14.40 -15.27
N LYS A 145 12.25 14.06 -13.98
CA LYS A 145 12.43 12.70 -13.48
C LYS A 145 11.12 11.92 -13.55
N LYS A 146 11.20 10.63 -13.87
CA LYS A 146 10.05 9.71 -13.86
C LYS A 146 9.98 9.03 -12.50
N ILE A 147 8.77 8.95 -11.94
CA ILE A 147 8.43 8.18 -10.75
C ILE A 147 7.42 7.14 -11.18
N GLN A 148 7.70 5.88 -10.95
CA GLN A 148 6.84 4.76 -11.33
C GLN A 148 6.06 4.30 -10.10
N LEU A 149 4.74 4.10 -10.26
CA LEU A 149 3.88 3.42 -9.32
C LEU A 149 3.41 2.12 -9.97
N ILE A 150 3.67 0.99 -9.33
CA ILE A 150 3.20 -0.34 -9.69
C ILE A 150 2.21 -0.77 -8.62
N LEU A 151 0.97 -1.04 -9.00
CA LEU A 151 -0.06 -1.59 -8.10
C LEU A 151 -0.17 -3.09 -8.38
N LEU A 152 0.12 -3.91 -7.38
CA LEU A 152 -0.02 -5.35 -7.47
C LEU A 152 -1.45 -5.79 -7.15
N ASP A 153 -1.85 -6.93 -7.68
CA ASP A 153 -3.04 -7.67 -7.30
C ASP A 153 -2.61 -8.92 -6.54
N THR A 154 -2.77 -8.90 -5.24
CA THR A 154 -2.36 -9.96 -4.31
C THR A 154 -3.50 -10.91 -3.96
N ARG A 155 -4.66 -10.81 -4.64
CA ARG A 155 -5.83 -11.65 -4.36
C ARG A 155 -6.22 -12.59 -5.52
N THR A 156 -6.33 -12.07 -6.75
CA THR A 156 -6.87 -12.84 -7.90
C THR A 156 -6.15 -14.17 -8.14
N PHE A 157 -4.87 -14.23 -7.90
CA PHE A 157 -4.01 -15.38 -8.21
C PHE A 157 -3.48 -16.08 -6.97
N ARG A 158 -3.65 -15.47 -5.80
CA ARG A 158 -3.09 -15.96 -4.55
C ARG A 158 -3.65 -17.33 -4.19
N SER A 159 -2.75 -18.29 -3.96
CA SER A 159 -3.08 -19.61 -3.44
C SER A 159 -3.67 -19.51 -2.03
N SER A 160 -4.41 -20.53 -1.62
CA SER A 160 -4.98 -20.57 -0.28
C SER A 160 -3.89 -20.49 0.79
N LEU A 161 -4.15 -19.73 1.83
CA LEU A 161 -3.35 -19.73 3.05
C LEU A 161 -3.50 -21.09 3.75
N LYS A 162 -2.42 -21.54 4.36
CA LYS A 162 -2.44 -22.79 5.13
C LYS A 162 -2.80 -22.49 6.58
N ARG A 163 -4.09 -22.59 6.91
CA ARG A 163 -4.58 -22.36 8.29
C ARG A 163 -4.00 -23.39 9.28
N ILE A 164 -3.72 -22.93 10.48
CA ILE A 164 -3.38 -23.79 11.62
C ILE A 164 -4.68 -24.39 12.16
N ASN A 165 -4.82 -25.71 12.12
CA ASN A 165 -6.07 -26.42 12.45
C ASN A 165 -6.44 -26.44 13.93
N LYS A 166 -5.52 -26.08 14.81
CA LYS A 166 -5.75 -25.79 16.24
C LYS A 166 -4.87 -24.62 16.59
N PRO A 167 -5.40 -23.51 17.15
CA PRO A 167 -4.60 -22.62 17.95
C PRO A 167 -3.97 -23.53 19.01
N SER A 168 -2.66 -23.69 19.01
CA SER A 168 -1.98 -24.45 20.05
C SER A 168 -2.25 -23.72 21.36
N GLU A 169 -2.84 -24.39 22.35
CA GLU A 169 -2.87 -23.92 23.73
C GLU A 169 -1.43 -23.73 24.27
N GLU A 170 -0.44 -24.28 23.58
CA GLU A 170 0.98 -24.01 23.73
C GLU A 170 1.34 -22.78 22.89
N THR A 171 1.31 -21.61 23.51
CA THR A 171 2.07 -20.46 23.01
C THR A 171 3.53 -20.92 22.94
N ASP A 172 4.04 -21.07 21.72
CA ASP A 172 5.46 -21.26 21.52
C ASP A 172 6.18 -20.10 22.22
N SER A 173 7.22 -20.37 23.00
CA SER A 173 7.99 -19.33 23.68
C SER A 173 8.55 -18.27 22.71
N TYR A 174 8.70 -18.65 21.44
CA TYR A 174 9.14 -17.76 20.37
C TYR A 174 7.98 -16.91 19.81
N TYR A 175 6.72 -17.41 19.84
CA TYR A 175 5.53 -16.71 19.37
C TYR A 175 4.47 -16.66 20.50
N PRO A 176 4.54 -15.70 21.43
CA PRO A 176 3.63 -15.64 22.57
C PRO A 176 2.25 -15.05 22.20
N TYR A 177 1.79 -15.28 20.98
CA TYR A 177 0.52 -14.80 20.44
C TYR A 177 -0.08 -15.85 19.48
N GLU A 178 -1.36 -15.74 19.23
CA GLU A 178 -2.07 -16.62 18.30
C GLU A 178 -1.53 -16.44 16.87
N ARG A 179 -1.27 -17.58 16.21
CA ARG A 179 -0.89 -17.62 14.80
C ARG A 179 -2.00 -18.28 14.00
N LEU A 180 -2.40 -17.65 12.91
CA LEU A 180 -3.51 -18.13 12.07
C LEU A 180 -3.04 -19.02 10.93
N TYR A 181 -1.86 -18.76 10.41
CA TYR A 181 -1.35 -19.38 9.19
C TYR A 181 0.06 -19.95 9.33
N LEU A 182 0.37 -20.96 8.53
CA LEU A 182 1.71 -21.50 8.31
C LEU A 182 2.23 -21.06 6.94
N PRO A 183 3.55 -20.93 6.76
CA PRO A 183 4.13 -20.65 5.44
C PRO A 183 3.93 -21.86 4.50
N VAL A 184 3.79 -21.56 3.19
CA VAL A 184 3.57 -22.53 2.12
C VAL A 184 4.79 -22.51 1.20
N TYR A 185 5.49 -23.65 1.10
CA TYR A 185 6.71 -23.81 0.31
C TYR A 185 6.51 -24.62 -0.98
N THR A 186 5.27 -24.93 -1.35
CA THR A 186 5.02 -25.71 -2.56
C THR A 186 5.29 -24.90 -3.81
N GLU A 187 5.88 -25.54 -4.84
CA GLU A 187 6.26 -24.88 -6.10
C GLU A 187 5.06 -24.33 -6.89
N ASP A 188 3.87 -24.90 -6.69
CA ASP A 188 2.62 -24.51 -7.33
C ASP A 188 1.86 -23.40 -6.55
N SER A 189 2.39 -23.02 -5.38
CA SER A 189 1.83 -21.89 -4.62
C SER A 189 2.23 -20.57 -5.27
N SER A 190 1.32 -19.62 -5.32
CA SER A 190 1.58 -18.33 -5.93
C SER A 190 0.89 -17.20 -5.17
N MET A 191 1.54 -16.06 -5.13
CA MET A 191 0.96 -14.78 -4.71
C MET A 191 0.38 -14.04 -5.93
N LEU A 192 1.13 -13.93 -7.02
CA LEU A 192 0.80 -13.07 -8.15
C LEU A 192 0.34 -13.83 -9.41
N GLY A 193 0.60 -15.13 -9.51
CA GLY A 193 0.38 -15.90 -10.75
C GLY A 193 1.33 -15.52 -11.89
N GLU A 194 1.59 -16.46 -12.81
CA GLU A 194 2.61 -16.31 -13.84
C GLU A 194 2.36 -15.12 -14.79
N GLY A 195 1.07 -14.83 -15.10
CA GLY A 195 0.72 -13.71 -15.96
C GLY A 195 1.13 -12.36 -15.37
N GLN A 196 0.87 -12.14 -14.08
CA GLN A 196 1.26 -10.92 -13.39
C GLN A 196 2.78 -10.86 -13.18
N TRP A 197 3.46 -11.98 -12.89
CA TRP A 197 4.93 -12.05 -12.81
C TRP A 197 5.59 -11.64 -14.13
N ALA A 198 5.13 -12.19 -15.26
CA ALA A 198 5.64 -11.83 -16.59
C ALA A 198 5.41 -10.34 -16.93
N TRP A 199 4.28 -9.79 -16.51
CA TRP A 199 3.97 -8.37 -16.65
C TRP A 199 4.87 -7.52 -15.74
N LEU A 200 5.04 -7.89 -14.48
CA LEU A 200 5.87 -7.17 -13.50
C LEU A 200 7.32 -7.10 -13.97
N ALA A 201 7.85 -8.19 -14.52
CA ALA A 201 9.20 -8.24 -15.09
C ALA A 201 9.39 -7.21 -16.24
N LYS A 202 8.34 -6.94 -17.02
CA LYS A 202 8.36 -5.87 -18.04
C LYS A 202 8.28 -4.48 -17.40
N GLN A 203 7.45 -4.31 -16.36
CA GLN A 203 7.31 -3.02 -15.68
C GLN A 203 8.59 -2.60 -14.97
N LEU A 204 9.29 -3.52 -14.31
CA LEU A 204 10.55 -3.21 -13.62
C LEU A 204 11.68 -2.80 -14.56
N ARG A 205 11.60 -3.11 -15.87
CA ARG A 205 12.57 -2.61 -16.88
C ARG A 205 12.29 -1.17 -17.33
N VAL A 206 11.16 -0.58 -16.92
CA VAL A 206 10.86 0.81 -17.26
C VAL A 206 11.79 1.74 -16.50
N LYS A 207 12.49 2.63 -17.19
CA LYS A 207 13.41 3.59 -16.56
C LYS A 207 12.64 4.63 -15.74
N SER A 208 12.92 4.68 -14.44
CA SER A 208 12.40 5.66 -13.47
C SER A 208 13.47 6.05 -12.48
N ALA A 209 13.34 7.20 -11.85
CA ALA A 209 14.23 7.64 -10.77
C ALA A 209 13.89 6.98 -9.44
N VAL A 210 12.61 6.61 -9.25
CA VAL A 210 12.11 5.81 -8.11
C VAL A 210 10.99 4.94 -8.63
N THR A 211 10.93 3.71 -8.16
CA THR A 211 9.81 2.78 -8.37
C THR A 211 9.16 2.47 -7.04
N ILE A 212 7.86 2.74 -6.95
CA ILE A 212 7.03 2.40 -5.81
C ILE A 212 6.23 1.15 -6.19
N ILE A 213 6.37 0.08 -5.42
CA ILE A 213 5.55 -1.11 -5.54
C ILE A 213 4.51 -1.07 -4.42
N ALA A 214 3.25 -0.94 -4.79
CA ALA A 214 2.12 -0.97 -3.88
C ALA A 214 1.57 -2.40 -3.82
N SER A 215 1.61 -2.98 -2.65
CA SER A 215 1.06 -4.29 -2.31
C SER A 215 -0.06 -4.11 -1.29
N SER A 216 -1.14 -4.87 -1.37
CA SER A 216 -2.16 -4.77 -0.33
C SER A 216 -1.65 -5.31 1.00
N THR A 217 -0.91 -6.40 1.03
CA THR A 217 -0.31 -6.96 2.24
C THR A 217 1.21 -6.71 2.32
N GLN A 218 1.79 -6.81 3.53
CA GLN A 218 3.19 -6.48 3.81
C GLN A 218 4.18 -7.36 3.06
N PHE A 219 5.19 -6.72 2.43
CA PHE A 219 6.26 -7.41 1.72
C PHE A 219 7.50 -7.62 2.58
N ALA A 220 8.02 -6.57 3.22
CA ALA A 220 9.31 -6.60 3.93
C ALA A 220 9.15 -7.07 5.39
N THR A 221 8.43 -8.16 5.60
CA THR A 221 8.26 -8.81 6.90
C THR A 221 8.75 -10.25 6.85
N GLU A 222 9.21 -10.76 7.98
CA GLU A 222 9.36 -12.20 8.15
C GLU A 222 8.01 -12.87 8.48
N TYR A 223 7.99 -14.20 8.47
CA TYR A 223 6.83 -14.96 8.90
C TYR A 223 6.49 -14.65 10.37
N ASN A 224 5.27 -14.20 10.61
CA ASN A 224 4.76 -13.85 11.93
C ASN A 224 3.44 -14.53 12.30
N GLY A 225 2.92 -15.41 11.44
CA GLY A 225 1.69 -16.19 11.67
C GLY A 225 0.42 -15.52 11.17
N TYR A 226 0.46 -14.26 10.72
CA TYR A 226 -0.63 -13.54 10.05
C TYR A 226 -0.41 -13.50 8.54
N GLU A 227 -1.33 -12.91 7.78
CA GLU A 227 -1.18 -12.80 6.35
C GLU A 227 -0.08 -11.79 5.98
N THR A 228 0.89 -12.24 5.21
CA THR A 228 1.97 -11.42 4.64
C THR A 228 2.56 -12.16 3.42
N TRP A 229 3.45 -11.52 2.67
CA TRP A 229 4.23 -12.21 1.63
C TRP A 229 5.04 -13.37 2.19
N ALA A 230 5.43 -13.34 3.45
CA ALA A 230 6.19 -14.41 4.11
C ALA A 230 5.39 -15.72 4.29
N ASN A 231 4.07 -15.71 4.06
CA ASN A 231 3.29 -16.94 3.93
C ASN A 231 3.62 -17.72 2.63
N PHE A 232 4.21 -17.04 1.64
CA PHE A 232 4.68 -17.62 0.38
C PHE A 232 6.17 -17.28 0.18
N PRO A 233 7.10 -17.89 0.94
CA PRO A 233 8.51 -17.50 0.96
C PRO A 233 9.17 -17.57 -0.41
N ASN A 234 8.83 -18.57 -1.23
CA ASN A 234 9.34 -18.72 -2.60
C ASN A 234 8.93 -17.53 -3.49
N GLU A 235 7.73 -16.98 -3.32
CA GLU A 235 7.24 -15.82 -4.08
C GLU A 235 7.88 -14.51 -3.58
N GLN A 236 8.11 -14.40 -2.26
CA GLN A 236 8.82 -13.26 -1.69
C GLN A 236 10.29 -13.23 -2.17
N GLU A 237 10.96 -14.37 -2.19
CA GLU A 237 12.30 -14.51 -2.75
C GLU A 237 12.32 -14.25 -4.26
N ARG A 238 11.32 -14.74 -5.00
CA ARG A 238 11.16 -14.47 -6.43
C ARG A 238 11.10 -12.96 -6.72
N MET A 239 10.45 -12.17 -5.88
CA MET A 239 10.42 -10.71 -6.02
C MET A 239 11.82 -10.11 -5.87
N ARG A 240 12.58 -10.50 -4.84
CA ARG A 240 13.96 -10.04 -4.66
C ARG A 240 14.83 -10.41 -5.85
N ASN A 241 14.77 -11.66 -6.28
CA ASN A 241 15.52 -12.19 -7.42
C ASN A 241 15.14 -11.48 -8.73
N LEU A 242 13.87 -11.12 -8.93
CA LEU A 242 13.43 -10.37 -10.10
C LEU A 242 13.99 -8.94 -10.11
N ILE A 243 13.94 -8.24 -8.98
CA ILE A 243 14.53 -6.89 -8.83
C ILE A 243 16.02 -6.93 -9.15
N TYR A 244 16.75 -7.91 -8.61
CA TYR A 244 18.16 -8.14 -8.89
C TYR A 244 18.42 -8.47 -10.37
N ALA A 245 17.70 -9.42 -10.93
CA ALA A 245 17.92 -9.89 -12.30
C ALA A 245 17.69 -8.80 -13.37
N VAL A 246 16.80 -7.83 -13.10
CA VAL A 246 16.59 -6.70 -14.00
C VAL A 246 17.42 -5.46 -13.63
N GLN A 247 18.25 -5.55 -12.60
CA GLN A 247 19.09 -4.47 -12.07
C GLN A 247 18.28 -3.20 -11.80
N LYS A 248 17.13 -3.39 -11.09
CA LYS A 248 16.23 -2.27 -10.78
C LYS A 248 16.61 -1.63 -9.45
N GLU A 249 17.16 -0.44 -9.53
CA GLU A 249 17.48 0.39 -8.38
C GLU A 249 16.31 1.29 -7.93
N HIS A 250 16.43 1.83 -6.72
CA HIS A 250 15.50 2.78 -6.09
C HIS A 250 14.06 2.22 -6.01
N VAL A 251 13.93 0.95 -5.61
CA VAL A 251 12.64 0.31 -5.35
C VAL A 251 12.27 0.47 -3.89
N VAL A 252 11.04 0.88 -3.63
CA VAL A 252 10.43 0.89 -2.30
C VAL A 252 9.03 0.30 -2.36
N PHE A 253 8.59 -0.32 -1.28
CA PHE A 253 7.24 -0.83 -1.13
C PHE A 253 6.39 0.10 -0.29
N ILE A 254 5.10 0.09 -0.56
CA ILE A 254 4.05 0.60 0.32
C ILE A 254 3.01 -0.50 0.48
N SER A 255 2.50 -0.70 1.71
CA SER A 255 1.61 -1.81 2.03
C SER A 255 0.51 -1.47 3.02
N GLY A 256 -0.47 -2.37 3.16
CA GLY A 256 -1.66 -2.25 3.99
C GLY A 256 -1.95 -3.50 4.83
N ASP A 257 -3.23 -3.86 5.00
CA ASP A 257 -3.79 -5.08 5.61
C ASP A 257 -3.79 -5.08 7.16
N VAL A 258 -2.69 -4.84 7.78
CA VAL A 258 -2.38 -5.19 9.19
C VAL A 258 -2.93 -4.26 10.28
N HIS A 259 -3.73 -3.25 9.95
CA HIS A 259 -4.41 -2.33 10.90
C HIS A 259 -3.49 -1.51 11.82
N TYR A 260 -2.22 -1.32 11.44
CA TYR A 260 -1.24 -0.43 12.06
C TYR A 260 -0.28 0.12 10.99
N ALA A 261 0.61 1.01 11.39
CA ALA A 261 1.64 1.50 10.48
C ALA A 261 3.04 1.25 11.04
N GLU A 262 3.98 0.93 10.15
CA GLU A 262 5.40 0.74 10.48
C GLU A 262 6.29 0.97 9.25
N LEU A 263 7.56 1.19 9.48
CA LEU A 263 8.59 1.12 8.45
C LEU A 263 9.43 -0.13 8.67
N SER A 264 9.44 -1.00 7.68
CA SER A 264 10.25 -2.22 7.67
C SER A 264 11.42 -2.06 6.69
N LYS A 265 12.54 -2.75 6.99
CA LYS A 265 13.75 -2.77 6.18
C LYS A 265 14.24 -4.21 6.04
N ASP A 266 14.02 -4.79 4.88
CA ASP A 266 14.56 -6.10 4.52
C ASP A 266 15.97 -5.93 3.94
N CYS A 267 16.98 -6.46 4.65
CA CYS A 267 18.38 -6.44 4.24
C CYS A 267 18.85 -7.77 3.62
N THR A 268 17.94 -8.66 3.24
CA THR A 268 18.29 -9.96 2.64
C THR A 268 18.58 -9.85 1.14
N SER A 269 18.28 -8.72 0.51
CA SER A 269 18.57 -8.38 -0.89
C SER A 269 19.94 -7.70 -1.04
N GLU A 270 20.42 -7.53 -2.28
CA GLU A 270 21.67 -6.85 -2.63
C GLU A 270 21.73 -5.39 -2.15
N TYR A 271 20.57 -4.74 -2.03
CA TYR A 271 20.39 -3.49 -1.32
C TYR A 271 19.11 -3.57 -0.46
N PRO A 272 18.97 -2.75 0.59
CA PRO A 272 17.82 -2.84 1.48
C PRO A 272 16.50 -2.47 0.78
N LEU A 273 15.48 -3.32 0.92
CA LEU A 273 14.13 -3.05 0.46
C LEU A 273 13.31 -2.50 1.64
N TYR A 274 12.88 -1.26 1.52
CA TYR A 274 12.00 -0.64 2.50
C TYR A 274 10.54 -0.85 2.14
N ASP A 275 9.73 -1.10 3.16
CA ASP A 275 8.27 -1.20 3.08
C ASP A 275 7.64 -0.27 4.11
N LEU A 276 6.96 0.78 3.65
CA LEU A 276 6.17 1.63 4.51
C LEU A 276 4.74 1.12 4.53
N THR A 277 4.38 0.44 5.59
CA THR A 277 3.01 0.01 5.87
C THR A 277 2.21 1.17 6.44
N SER A 278 1.03 1.42 5.89
CA SER A 278 0.05 2.34 6.46
C SER A 278 -1.33 1.73 6.30
N SER A 279 -1.78 1.12 7.36
CA SER A 279 -3.02 0.37 7.43
C SER A 279 -3.83 0.83 8.62
N GLY A 280 -5.04 1.31 8.36
CA GLY A 280 -5.90 1.83 9.43
C GLY A 280 -6.44 3.22 9.17
N ILE A 281 -6.92 3.53 7.94
CA ILE A 281 -7.61 4.81 7.69
C ILE A 281 -8.79 4.98 8.67
N SER A 282 -9.52 3.89 8.97
CA SER A 282 -10.58 3.89 9.98
C SER A 282 -10.62 2.64 10.86
N GLU A 283 -9.78 1.63 10.52
CA GLU A 283 -9.69 0.36 11.23
C GLU A 283 -8.28 0.19 11.78
N SER A 284 -8.09 0.34 13.08
CA SER A 284 -6.80 0.11 13.75
C SER A 284 -6.91 -0.91 14.87
N TRP A 285 -5.85 -1.67 15.07
CA TRP A 285 -5.74 -2.65 16.16
C TRP A 285 -4.85 -2.13 17.29
N GLY A 286 -5.17 -2.56 18.52
CA GLY A 286 -4.32 -2.31 19.69
C GLY A 286 -3.14 -3.27 19.80
N PHE A 287 -2.82 -4.01 18.75
CA PHE A 287 -1.74 -5.00 18.67
C PHE A 287 -1.03 -4.86 17.32
N ALA A 288 0.29 -5.02 17.34
CA ALA A 288 1.11 -5.13 16.14
C ALA A 288 1.91 -6.42 16.20
N ALA A 289 1.84 -7.23 15.14
CA ALA A 289 2.59 -8.46 15.04
C ALA A 289 4.11 -8.20 15.16
N PRO A 290 4.88 -9.13 15.75
CA PRO A 290 6.33 -9.06 15.75
C PRO A 290 6.88 -8.96 14.33
N ASN A 291 7.95 -8.17 14.18
CA ASN A 291 8.63 -8.01 12.91
C ASN A 291 10.09 -7.62 13.17
N VAL A 292 11.03 -8.50 12.87
CA VAL A 292 12.48 -8.25 13.06
C VAL A 292 13.02 -7.21 12.07
N HIS A 293 12.30 -6.98 10.97
CA HIS A 293 12.65 -5.98 9.97
C HIS A 293 12.11 -4.58 10.31
N ARG A 294 11.39 -4.41 11.45
CA ARG A 294 10.85 -3.12 11.86
C ARG A 294 11.96 -2.16 12.24
N GLU A 295 12.09 -1.07 11.49
CA GLU A 295 13.00 0.04 11.75
C GLU A 295 12.34 1.14 12.58
N ASP A 296 11.06 1.45 12.32
CA ASP A 296 10.28 2.48 13.01
C ASP A 296 8.81 2.06 13.16
N GLY A 297 8.16 2.52 14.22
CA GLY A 297 6.81 2.16 14.61
C GLY A 297 6.80 1.09 15.72
N PRO A 298 5.70 0.34 15.93
CA PRO A 298 4.42 0.47 15.25
C PRO A 298 3.62 1.69 15.68
N VAL A 299 2.79 2.24 14.77
CA VAL A 299 1.78 3.25 15.06
C VAL A 299 0.41 2.57 15.00
N MET A 300 -0.21 2.35 16.14
CA MET A 300 -1.47 1.59 16.31
C MET A 300 -2.70 2.49 16.41
N GLU A 301 -2.59 3.75 16.03
CA GLU A 301 -3.71 4.69 15.88
C GLU A 301 -4.18 4.68 14.41
N ASN A 302 -5.41 5.12 14.14
CA ASN A 302 -5.84 5.37 12.77
C ASN A 302 -4.84 6.28 12.05
N ASN A 303 -4.45 5.91 10.82
CA ASN A 303 -3.30 6.49 10.16
C ASN A 303 -3.42 6.55 8.63
N PHE A 304 -2.61 7.40 8.02
CA PHE A 304 -2.28 7.36 6.60
C PHE A 304 -0.79 7.65 6.39
N GLY A 305 -0.24 7.07 5.35
CA GLY A 305 1.15 7.25 4.96
C GLY A 305 1.32 8.37 3.93
N VAL A 306 2.50 9.00 3.93
CA VAL A 306 2.93 9.91 2.87
C VAL A 306 4.38 9.59 2.50
N LEU A 307 4.62 9.40 1.21
CA LEU A 307 5.94 9.24 0.64
C LEU A 307 6.31 10.52 -0.12
N ARG A 308 7.34 11.23 0.34
CA ARG A 308 7.89 12.41 -0.34
C ARG A 308 9.18 12.05 -1.07
N ILE A 309 9.23 12.33 -2.36
CA ILE A 309 10.29 11.91 -3.27
C ILE A 309 10.95 13.14 -3.87
N ARG A 310 12.26 13.28 -3.65
CA ARG A 310 13.09 14.39 -4.17
C ARG A 310 14.35 13.82 -4.86
N PRO A 311 14.23 13.26 -6.07
CA PRO A 311 15.35 12.59 -6.73
C PRO A 311 16.57 13.50 -6.98
N TRP A 312 16.33 14.81 -7.15
CA TRP A 312 17.41 15.79 -7.31
C TRP A 312 18.17 16.13 -6.02
N ARG A 313 17.65 15.70 -4.85
CA ARG A 313 18.30 15.77 -3.54
C ARG A 313 18.78 14.42 -3.07
N ASN A 314 18.57 13.38 -3.87
CA ASN A 314 18.84 12.01 -3.47
C ASN A 314 18.03 11.55 -2.25
N GLU A 315 16.83 12.14 -2.01
CA GLU A 315 16.05 11.97 -0.79
C GLU A 315 14.69 11.29 -1.05
N LEU A 316 14.34 10.40 -0.14
CA LEU A 316 13.04 9.77 -0.03
C LEU A 316 12.62 9.83 1.45
N THR A 317 11.48 10.47 1.75
CA THR A 317 11.01 10.64 3.13
C THR A 317 9.70 9.89 3.33
N PHE A 318 9.70 8.99 4.30
CA PHE A 318 8.54 8.26 4.81
C PHE A 318 7.90 9.05 5.96
N LEU A 319 6.57 9.16 5.96
CA LEU A 319 5.81 9.90 6.97
C LEU A 319 4.53 9.11 7.30
N ILE A 320 4.22 9.00 8.58
CA ILE A 320 2.92 8.49 9.05
C ILE A 320 2.22 9.59 9.83
N TYR A 321 0.98 9.84 9.47
CA TYR A 321 0.10 10.79 10.12
C TYR A 321 -1.08 10.06 10.77
N THR A 322 -1.52 10.60 11.92
CA THR A 322 -2.73 10.20 12.64
C THR A 322 -3.66 11.39 12.83
N GLU A 323 -4.76 11.19 13.53
CA GLU A 323 -5.63 12.29 13.95
C GLU A 323 -4.87 13.35 14.78
N LYS A 324 -3.87 12.93 15.53
CA LYS A 324 -3.05 13.81 16.38
C LYS A 324 -1.85 14.44 15.65
N GLY A 325 -1.70 14.22 14.33
CA GLY A 325 -0.64 14.77 13.50
C GLY A 325 0.45 13.75 13.14
N LEU A 326 1.64 14.24 12.82
CA LEU A 326 2.80 13.42 12.42
C LEU A 326 3.28 12.53 13.58
N ARG A 327 3.42 11.23 13.32
CA ARG A 327 3.87 10.22 14.28
C ARG A 327 5.22 9.62 13.95
N LEU A 328 5.49 9.43 12.65
CA LEU A 328 6.73 8.85 12.18
C LEU A 328 7.25 9.69 11.01
N GLN A 329 8.55 9.93 11.01
CA GLN A 329 9.29 10.50 9.90
C GLN A 329 10.65 9.87 9.79
N ARG A 330 10.94 9.27 8.62
CA ARG A 330 12.26 8.76 8.28
C ARG A 330 12.66 9.26 6.89
N THR A 331 13.86 9.77 6.76
CA THR A 331 14.46 10.08 5.44
C THR A 331 15.58 9.09 5.18
N ILE A 332 15.57 8.51 4.00
CA ILE A 332 16.66 7.69 3.45
C ILE A 332 17.19 8.34 2.17
N TYR A 333 18.40 7.95 1.78
CA TYR A 333 19.01 8.44 0.57
C TYR A 333 18.92 7.39 -0.55
N LEU A 334 18.66 7.83 -1.78
CA LEU A 334 18.46 6.91 -2.91
C LEU A 334 19.72 6.07 -3.20
N ASN A 335 20.91 6.59 -2.93
CA ASN A 335 22.14 5.82 -3.05
C ASN A 335 22.27 4.66 -2.05
N GLU A 336 21.41 4.59 -1.01
CA GLU A 336 21.27 3.40 -0.17
C GLU A 336 20.51 2.27 -0.88
N LEU A 337 19.78 2.61 -1.96
CA LEU A 337 18.95 1.72 -2.77
C LEU A 337 19.57 1.41 -4.13
N GLU A 338 20.89 1.41 -4.21
CA GLU A 338 21.69 1.08 -5.41
C GLU A 338 22.48 -0.21 -5.19
N PHE A 339 22.70 -0.96 -6.27
CA PHE A 339 23.59 -2.12 -6.24
C PHE A 339 25.03 -1.68 -5.97
N LYS A 340 25.75 -2.45 -5.16
CA LYS A 340 27.15 -2.18 -4.78
C LYS A 340 28.11 -2.92 -5.69
#